data_000267fe22f4b22e83c60f442e83a60e
#
_entry.id   000267fe22f4b22e83c60f442e83a60e
#
_cell.length_a   1.000
_cell.length_b   1.000
_cell.length_c   1.000
_cell.angle_alpha   90.00
_cell.angle_beta   90.00
_cell.angle_gamma   90.00
#
_symmetry.space_group_name_H-M   'P 1'
#
loop_
_entity.id
_entity.type
_entity.pdbx_description
1 polymer ?
#
loop_
_entity_poly.entity_id
_entity_poly.type
_entity_poly.pdbx_seq_one_letter_code
_entity_poly.pdbx_strand_id
1 'polypeptide(L)'
;MKQSIFRYEGHNYLVPFLIISSLFFMWGFAHGILEVLNPHFQESFHISKTMSALTQAAVYGAYFLMALPAGWIIKKWGYRRGVITGLVLFGIGSLMFIPGSKINSFYFFVLSLFVIGCGLTCLETSANPYTTVLGHPDKAESRINLSQSLNGIGWIVGPLVGGQLLFSGVNIAIPYALVGIFVLSVALILSRITLPDPRRAHEADTNGKIEEKPMHAMAFSFGMLTLFLYVAAQTGVNSFFINYAEESIHIE
;
A
#
# COMPACT_ATOMS: atom_id res chain seq x y z
N MET A 1 -11.56 19.94 28.67
CA MET A 1 -10.72 20.42 27.55
C MET A 1 -10.78 19.39 26.42
N LYS A 2 -11.10 19.79 25.17
CA LYS A 2 -11.06 18.85 24.03
C LYS A 2 -9.61 18.41 23.81
N GLN A 3 -9.32 17.13 24.07
CA GLN A 3 -7.98 16.56 23.82
C GLN A 3 -7.67 16.65 22.33
N SER A 4 -6.51 17.23 21.99
CA SER A 4 -6.07 17.35 20.60
C SER A 4 -5.72 15.97 20.05
N ILE A 5 -6.15 15.67 18.81
CA ILE A 5 -5.88 14.40 18.10
C ILE A 5 -4.37 14.19 17.92
N PHE A 6 -3.60 15.29 17.75
CA PHE A 6 -2.19 15.29 17.35
C PHE A 6 -1.23 15.80 18.41
N ARG A 7 -1.70 16.13 19.62
CA ARG A 7 -0.84 16.58 20.73
C ARG A 7 -0.92 15.59 21.88
N TYR A 8 0.23 15.11 22.31
CA TYR A 8 0.37 14.19 23.43
C TYR A 8 1.69 14.47 24.16
N GLU A 9 1.68 14.54 25.49
CA GLU A 9 2.87 14.79 26.33
C GLU A 9 3.73 16.00 25.91
N GLY A 10 3.09 17.09 25.49
CA GLY A 10 3.78 18.30 25.05
C GLY A 10 4.34 18.26 23.62
N HIS A 11 4.28 17.11 22.96
CA HIS A 11 4.73 16.94 21.57
C HIS A 11 3.59 17.13 20.57
N ASN A 12 3.93 17.72 19.41
CA ASN A 12 2.99 17.87 18.29
C ASN A 12 3.34 16.88 17.18
N TYR A 13 2.47 15.91 16.96
CA TYR A 13 2.62 14.84 15.97
C TYR A 13 1.95 15.13 14.63
N LEU A 14 1.43 16.35 14.41
CA LEU A 14 0.70 16.68 13.18
C LEU A 14 1.55 16.47 11.92
N VAL A 15 2.79 16.96 11.90
CA VAL A 15 3.67 16.83 10.73
C VAL A 15 4.05 15.36 10.46
N PRO A 16 4.55 14.58 11.45
CA PRO A 16 4.75 13.15 11.27
C PRO A 16 3.49 12.42 10.80
N PHE A 17 2.34 12.74 11.35
CA PHE A 17 1.07 12.14 10.97
C PHE A 17 0.71 12.45 9.51
N LEU A 18 0.83 13.70 9.05
CA LEU A 18 0.54 14.09 7.67
C LEU A 18 1.47 13.36 6.68
N ILE A 19 2.75 13.23 7.02
CA ILE A 19 3.72 12.51 6.19
C ILE A 19 3.33 11.03 6.07
N ILE A 20 3.04 10.36 7.19
CA ILE A 20 2.64 8.95 7.15
C ILE A 20 1.29 8.78 6.47
N SER A 21 0.33 9.67 6.72
CA SER A 21 -0.99 9.61 6.07
C SER A 21 -0.93 9.83 4.57
N SER A 22 0.02 10.61 4.05
CA SER A 22 0.22 10.76 2.61
C SER A 22 0.63 9.44 1.93
N LEU A 23 1.26 8.51 2.67
CA LEU A 23 1.60 7.18 2.15
C LEU A 23 0.36 6.34 1.91
N PHE A 24 -0.71 6.55 2.69
CA PHE A 24 -2.00 5.89 2.46
C PHE A 24 -2.63 6.32 1.14
N PHE A 25 -2.56 7.62 0.82
CA PHE A 25 -2.98 8.10 -0.50
C PHE A 25 -2.18 7.42 -1.62
N MET A 26 -0.85 7.37 -1.49
CA MET A 26 0.02 6.73 -2.49
C MET A 26 -0.30 5.24 -2.65
N TRP A 27 -0.58 4.56 -1.54
CA TRP A 27 -0.98 3.16 -1.54
C TRP A 27 -2.31 2.95 -2.27
N GLY A 28 -3.35 3.73 -1.94
CA GLY A 28 -4.64 3.69 -2.65
C GLY A 28 -4.52 4.03 -4.14
N PHE A 29 -3.70 5.03 -4.48
CA PHE A 29 -3.41 5.43 -5.84
C PHE A 29 -2.75 4.30 -6.65
N ALA A 30 -1.75 3.60 -6.06
CA ALA A 30 -1.09 2.47 -6.71
C ALA A 30 -2.04 1.30 -6.99
N HIS A 31 -2.92 0.97 -6.03
CA HIS A 31 -3.94 -0.04 -6.22
C HIS A 31 -4.99 0.37 -7.26
N GLY A 32 -5.42 1.63 -7.24
CA GLY A 32 -6.36 2.15 -8.24
C GLY A 32 -5.82 2.09 -9.67
N ILE A 33 -4.54 2.38 -9.88
CA ILE A 33 -3.91 2.21 -11.20
C ILE A 33 -3.87 0.72 -11.60
N LEU A 34 -3.64 -0.19 -10.66
CA LEU A 34 -3.58 -1.63 -10.94
C LEU A 34 -4.87 -2.15 -11.59
N GLU A 35 -6.03 -1.60 -11.21
CA GLU A 35 -7.32 -2.02 -11.78
C GLU A 35 -7.43 -1.69 -13.26
N VAL A 36 -6.88 -0.56 -13.71
CA VAL A 36 -6.89 -0.18 -15.14
C VAL A 36 -5.77 -0.83 -15.95
N LEU A 37 -4.79 -1.46 -15.30
CA LEU A 37 -3.73 -2.20 -16.00
C LEU A 37 -4.24 -3.48 -16.66
N ASN A 38 -5.22 -4.16 -16.06
CA ASN A 38 -5.75 -5.40 -16.60
C ASN A 38 -6.29 -5.25 -18.03
N PRO A 39 -7.25 -4.34 -18.30
CA PRO A 39 -7.72 -4.08 -19.67
C PRO A 39 -6.59 -3.62 -20.58
N HIS A 40 -5.73 -2.71 -20.12
CA HIS A 40 -4.62 -2.20 -20.91
C HIS A 40 -3.66 -3.31 -21.37
N PHE A 41 -3.31 -4.27 -20.51
CA PHE A 41 -2.46 -5.40 -20.91
C PHE A 41 -3.17 -6.39 -21.83
N GLN A 42 -4.48 -6.62 -21.65
CA GLN A 42 -5.27 -7.44 -22.57
C GLN A 42 -5.22 -6.88 -23.99
N GLU A 43 -5.39 -5.58 -24.12
CA GLU A 43 -5.36 -4.89 -25.41
C GLU A 43 -3.95 -4.81 -25.99
N SER A 44 -2.96 -4.36 -25.22
CA SER A 44 -1.58 -4.11 -25.69
C SER A 44 -0.81 -5.38 -26.04
N PHE A 45 -1.06 -6.49 -25.33
CA PHE A 45 -0.36 -7.77 -25.51
C PHE A 45 -1.23 -8.84 -26.17
N HIS A 46 -2.49 -8.54 -26.50
CA HIS A 46 -3.46 -9.50 -27.07
C HIS A 46 -3.58 -10.79 -26.24
N ILE A 47 -3.57 -10.65 -24.91
CA ILE A 47 -3.64 -11.77 -23.96
C ILE A 47 -5.06 -11.98 -23.45
N SER A 48 -5.35 -13.22 -23.01
CA SER A 48 -6.64 -13.55 -22.43
C SER A 48 -6.88 -12.88 -21.07
N LYS A 49 -8.16 -12.74 -20.66
CA LYS A 49 -8.57 -12.28 -19.32
C LYS A 49 -7.89 -13.11 -18.21
N THR A 50 -7.79 -14.44 -18.39
CA THR A 50 -7.11 -15.33 -17.45
C THR A 50 -5.62 -15.03 -17.33
N MET A 51 -4.96 -14.71 -18.45
CA MET A 51 -3.53 -14.39 -18.43
C MET A 51 -3.28 -13.01 -17.80
N SER A 52 -4.14 -12.02 -18.05
CA SER A 52 -4.02 -10.70 -17.43
C SER A 52 -4.23 -10.76 -15.91
N ALA A 53 -4.98 -11.73 -15.38
CA ALA A 53 -5.14 -11.95 -13.95
C ALA A 53 -3.82 -12.26 -13.21
N LEU A 54 -2.73 -12.63 -13.95
CA LEU A 54 -1.39 -12.77 -13.36
C LEU A 54 -0.87 -11.46 -12.76
N THR A 55 -1.33 -10.31 -13.21
CA THR A 55 -1.00 -9.01 -12.61
C THR A 55 -1.49 -8.93 -11.18
N GLN A 56 -2.74 -9.30 -10.94
CA GLN A 56 -3.34 -9.37 -9.61
C GLN A 56 -2.66 -10.46 -8.77
N ALA A 57 -2.47 -11.65 -9.35
CA ALA A 57 -1.80 -12.77 -8.68
C ALA A 57 -0.37 -12.40 -8.24
N ALA A 58 0.37 -11.63 -9.04
CA ALA A 58 1.70 -11.16 -8.69
C ALA A 58 1.68 -10.21 -7.49
N VAL A 59 0.78 -9.22 -7.49
CA VAL A 59 0.69 -8.24 -6.40
C VAL A 59 0.23 -8.92 -5.11
N TYR A 60 -0.87 -9.68 -5.14
CA TYR A 60 -1.37 -10.36 -3.93
C TYR A 60 -0.48 -11.53 -3.50
N GLY A 61 0.19 -12.21 -4.43
CA GLY A 61 1.23 -13.18 -4.13
C GLY A 61 2.43 -12.55 -3.40
N ALA A 62 2.81 -11.32 -3.81
CA ALA A 62 3.82 -10.55 -3.09
C ALA A 62 3.36 -10.19 -1.68
N TYR A 63 2.10 -9.81 -1.49
CA TYR A 63 1.53 -9.57 -0.15
C TYR A 63 1.64 -10.80 0.73
N PHE A 64 1.28 -11.96 0.22
CA PHE A 64 1.38 -13.21 0.96
C PHE A 64 2.83 -13.55 1.35
N LEU A 65 3.76 -13.49 0.40
CA LEU A 65 5.15 -13.86 0.63
C LEU A 65 5.89 -12.83 1.49
N MET A 66 5.61 -11.54 1.31
CA MET A 66 6.34 -10.46 1.99
C MET A 66 5.77 -10.11 3.37
N ALA A 67 4.58 -10.59 3.75
CA ALA A 67 3.95 -10.30 5.03
C ALA A 67 4.86 -10.65 6.22
N LEU A 68 5.42 -11.87 6.25
CA LEU A 68 6.33 -12.30 7.32
C LEU A 68 7.68 -11.56 7.29
N PRO A 69 8.38 -11.42 6.15
CA PRO A 69 9.59 -10.61 6.05
C PRO A 69 9.37 -9.15 6.48
N ALA A 70 8.26 -8.52 6.08
CA ALA A 70 7.92 -7.16 6.49
C ALA A 70 7.76 -7.04 8.00
N GLY A 71 7.03 -7.96 8.62
CA GLY A 71 6.89 -8.04 10.08
C GLY A 71 8.25 -8.21 10.78
N TRP A 72 9.14 -9.05 10.25
CA TRP A 72 10.49 -9.24 10.77
C TRP A 72 11.36 -7.97 10.64
N ILE A 73 11.29 -7.27 9.50
CA ILE A 73 11.97 -5.99 9.27
C ILE A 73 11.55 -4.98 10.34
N ILE A 74 10.24 -4.86 10.57
CA ILE A 74 9.69 -3.94 11.57
C ILE A 74 10.13 -4.34 12.97
N LYS A 75 10.06 -5.63 13.30
CA LYS A 75 10.49 -6.14 14.61
C LYS A 75 11.96 -5.87 14.88
N LYS A 76 12.83 -6.01 13.88
CA LYS A 76 14.29 -5.87 14.05
C LYS A 76 14.75 -4.41 13.95
N TRP A 77 14.17 -3.63 13.03
CA TRP A 77 14.70 -2.32 12.66
C TRP A 77 13.74 -1.14 12.87
N GLY A 78 12.52 -1.40 13.33
CA GLY A 78 11.51 -0.38 13.63
C GLY A 78 10.64 -0.01 12.42
N TYR A 79 9.55 0.69 12.71
CA TYR A 79 8.54 1.08 11.71
C TYR A 79 9.11 1.99 10.61
N ARG A 80 9.96 2.96 10.97
CA ARG A 80 10.58 3.87 10.00
C ARG A 80 11.35 3.14 8.92
N ARG A 81 12.16 2.12 9.29
CA ARG A 81 12.91 1.32 8.31
C ARG A 81 11.98 0.45 7.48
N GLY A 82 10.90 -0.06 8.06
CA GLY A 82 9.85 -0.77 7.32
C GLY A 82 9.24 0.10 6.22
N VAL A 83 8.86 1.34 6.55
CA VAL A 83 8.34 2.33 5.59
C VAL A 83 9.36 2.62 4.49
N ILE A 84 10.61 2.92 4.84
CA ILE A 84 11.66 3.23 3.84
C ILE A 84 11.92 2.02 2.93
N THR A 85 12.00 0.81 3.46
CA THR A 85 12.16 -0.42 2.66
C THR A 85 10.99 -0.59 1.70
N GLY A 86 9.76 -0.36 2.17
CA GLY A 86 8.57 -0.41 1.32
C GLY A 86 8.61 0.59 0.17
N LEU A 87 8.96 1.86 0.46
CA LEU A 87 9.08 2.90 -0.57
C LEU A 87 10.20 2.58 -1.58
N VAL A 88 11.33 2.06 -1.13
CA VAL A 88 12.44 1.70 -2.03
C VAL A 88 12.04 0.55 -2.96
N LEU A 89 11.41 -0.50 -2.43
CA LEU A 89 10.91 -1.61 -3.26
C LEU A 89 9.84 -1.14 -4.24
N PHE A 90 8.89 -0.32 -3.79
CA PHE A 90 7.87 0.25 -4.66
C PHE A 90 8.50 1.09 -5.78
N GLY A 91 9.44 1.97 -5.45
CA GLY A 91 10.14 2.80 -6.44
C GLY A 91 10.93 1.99 -7.44
N ILE A 92 11.69 0.98 -6.99
CA ILE A 92 12.43 0.07 -7.88
C ILE A 92 11.47 -0.67 -8.81
N GLY A 93 10.40 -1.28 -8.27
CA GLY A 93 9.41 -1.99 -9.08
C GLY A 93 8.75 -1.08 -10.12
N SER A 94 8.46 0.17 -9.76
CA SER A 94 7.92 1.16 -10.71
C SER A 94 8.92 1.53 -11.81
N LEU A 95 10.20 1.71 -11.48
CA LEU A 95 11.24 1.98 -12.48
C LEU A 95 11.54 0.78 -13.39
N MET A 96 11.27 -0.45 -12.94
CA MET A 96 11.37 -1.65 -13.77
C MET A 96 10.40 -1.64 -14.96
N PHE A 97 9.36 -0.81 -14.97
CA PHE A 97 8.51 -0.62 -16.14
C PHE A 97 9.26 -0.04 -17.33
N ILE A 98 10.35 0.71 -17.12
CA ILE A 98 11.19 1.27 -18.19
C ILE A 98 11.85 0.15 -19.02
N PRO A 99 12.66 -0.76 -18.45
CA PRO A 99 13.19 -1.89 -19.22
C PRO A 99 12.09 -2.85 -19.70
N GLY A 100 11.01 -3.04 -18.92
CA GLY A 100 9.86 -3.87 -19.31
C GLY A 100 9.23 -3.40 -20.62
N SER A 101 9.05 -2.08 -20.79
CA SER A 101 8.54 -1.47 -22.02
C SER A 101 9.51 -1.62 -23.21
N LYS A 102 10.82 -1.51 -22.97
CA LYS A 102 11.83 -1.70 -24.03
C LYS A 102 11.89 -3.15 -24.53
N ILE A 103 11.77 -4.11 -23.60
CA ILE A 103 11.78 -5.55 -23.92
C ILE A 103 10.43 -5.98 -24.48
N ASN A 104 9.38 -5.20 -24.26
CA ASN A 104 7.97 -5.47 -24.61
C ASN A 104 7.51 -6.85 -24.08
N SER A 105 7.77 -7.12 -22.80
CA SER A 105 7.48 -8.41 -22.18
C SER A 105 6.43 -8.29 -21.06
N PHE A 106 5.29 -8.92 -21.25
CA PHE A 106 4.23 -9.00 -20.22
C PHE A 106 4.76 -9.59 -18.91
N TYR A 107 5.53 -10.66 -18.96
CA TYR A 107 6.09 -11.31 -17.76
C TYR A 107 7.04 -10.39 -16.99
N PHE A 108 7.74 -9.51 -17.68
CA PHE A 108 8.59 -8.53 -17.01
C PHE A 108 7.77 -7.48 -16.25
N PHE A 109 6.63 -7.07 -16.77
CA PHE A 109 5.69 -6.22 -16.06
C PHE A 109 5.07 -6.94 -14.85
N VAL A 110 4.72 -8.22 -14.97
CA VAL A 110 4.25 -9.05 -13.85
C VAL A 110 5.30 -9.12 -12.75
N LEU A 111 6.57 -9.30 -13.08
CA LEU A 111 7.68 -9.25 -12.12
C LEU A 111 7.81 -7.88 -11.47
N SER A 112 7.68 -6.80 -12.24
CA SER A 112 7.72 -5.43 -11.73
C SER A 112 6.60 -5.17 -10.73
N LEU A 113 5.39 -5.64 -11.02
CA LEU A 113 4.23 -5.57 -10.13
C LEU A 113 4.42 -6.41 -8.87
N PHE A 114 5.08 -7.55 -8.95
CA PHE A 114 5.44 -8.34 -7.77
C PHE A 114 6.36 -7.55 -6.84
N VAL A 115 7.39 -6.87 -7.38
CA VAL A 115 8.30 -6.03 -6.59
C VAL A 115 7.55 -4.84 -5.98
N ILE A 116 6.65 -4.21 -6.73
CA ILE A 116 5.75 -3.16 -6.21
C ILE A 116 4.91 -3.72 -5.05
N GLY A 117 4.30 -4.89 -5.21
CA GLY A 117 3.51 -5.56 -4.18
C GLY A 117 4.30 -5.84 -2.91
N CYS A 118 5.57 -6.27 -3.01
CA CYS A 118 6.46 -6.38 -1.85
C CYS A 118 6.64 -5.03 -1.13
N GLY A 119 6.79 -3.95 -1.88
CA GLY A 119 6.90 -2.59 -1.35
C GLY A 119 5.62 -2.16 -0.63
N LEU A 120 4.47 -2.37 -1.26
CA LEU A 120 3.16 -2.04 -0.70
C LEU A 120 2.89 -2.80 0.60
N THR A 121 3.24 -4.09 0.65
CA THR A 121 3.13 -4.92 1.87
C THR A 121 3.94 -4.33 3.02
N CYS A 122 5.21 -3.94 2.77
CA CYS A 122 6.04 -3.30 3.79
C CYS A 122 5.44 -1.97 4.27
N LEU A 123 4.91 -1.16 3.34
CA LEU A 123 4.26 0.11 3.67
C LEU A 123 3.04 -0.10 4.54
N GLU A 124 2.14 -0.99 4.15
CA GLU A 124 0.91 -1.27 4.88
C GLU A 124 1.19 -1.80 6.28
N THR A 125 2.05 -2.80 6.39
CA THR A 125 2.43 -3.41 7.67
C THR A 125 3.09 -2.40 8.61
N SER A 126 3.79 -1.40 8.06
CA SER A 126 4.49 -0.37 8.86
C SER A 126 3.60 0.84 9.17
N ALA A 127 2.89 1.38 8.18
CA ALA A 127 2.18 2.65 8.30
C ALA A 127 0.90 2.54 9.14
N ASN A 128 0.16 1.42 9.07
CA ASN A 128 -1.04 1.21 9.85
C ASN A 128 -0.78 1.33 11.37
N PRO A 129 0.12 0.53 11.98
CA PRO A 129 0.43 0.69 13.40
C PRO A 129 1.08 2.04 13.70
N TYR A 130 1.82 2.61 12.76
CA TYR A 130 2.50 3.88 13.01
C TYR A 130 1.52 5.04 13.20
N THR A 131 0.42 5.10 12.42
CA THR A 131 -0.60 6.14 12.60
C THR A 131 -1.30 6.07 13.94
N THR A 132 -1.46 4.87 14.52
CA THR A 132 -2.14 4.69 15.81
C THR A 132 -1.37 5.27 16.99
N VAL A 133 -0.05 5.40 16.87
CA VAL A 133 0.85 5.85 17.95
C VAL A 133 1.29 7.32 17.81
N LEU A 134 0.91 8.01 16.74
CA LEU A 134 1.23 9.42 16.52
C LEU A 134 0.24 10.35 17.20
N GLY A 135 0.18 10.36 18.55
CA GLY A 135 -0.66 11.22 19.36
C GLY A 135 -1.35 10.48 20.51
N HIS A 136 -2.42 11.08 21.07
CA HIS A 136 -3.10 10.53 22.22
C HIS A 136 -3.69 9.13 21.95
N PRO A 137 -3.49 8.13 22.84
CA PRO A 137 -3.98 6.75 22.65
C PRO A 137 -5.47 6.67 22.36
N ASP A 138 -6.33 7.38 23.10
CA ASP A 138 -7.80 7.37 22.94
C ASP A 138 -8.27 7.90 21.56
N LYS A 139 -7.39 8.50 20.78
CA LYS A 139 -7.67 9.03 19.43
C LYS A 139 -7.03 8.22 18.30
N ALA A 140 -6.50 7.04 18.62
CA ALA A 140 -5.86 6.15 17.63
C ALA A 140 -6.80 5.79 16.47
N GLU A 141 -8.06 5.42 16.79
CA GLU A 141 -9.08 5.09 15.78
C GLU A 141 -9.39 6.28 14.86
N SER A 142 -9.49 7.48 15.40
CA SER A 142 -9.73 8.68 14.58
C SER A 142 -8.59 8.97 13.63
N ARG A 143 -7.34 8.71 14.04
CA ARG A 143 -6.16 8.90 13.20
C ARG A 143 -6.09 7.87 12.08
N ILE A 144 -6.34 6.60 12.36
CA ILE A 144 -6.32 5.56 11.32
C ILE A 144 -7.45 5.77 10.32
N ASN A 145 -8.65 6.15 10.78
CA ASN A 145 -9.78 6.44 9.89
C ASN A 145 -9.49 7.64 8.98
N LEU A 146 -8.85 8.69 9.50
CA LEU A 146 -8.43 9.84 8.68
C LEU A 146 -7.40 9.43 7.62
N SER A 147 -6.42 8.60 7.99
CA SER A 147 -5.43 8.08 7.03
C SER A 147 -6.07 7.18 5.97
N GLN A 148 -7.01 6.32 6.37
CA GLN A 148 -7.76 5.46 5.44
C GLN A 148 -8.67 6.27 4.50
N SER A 149 -9.16 7.44 4.93
CA SER A 149 -9.89 8.34 4.02
C SER A 149 -9.00 8.86 2.88
N LEU A 150 -7.72 9.15 3.16
CA LEU A 150 -6.75 9.50 2.12
C LEU A 150 -6.46 8.33 1.19
N ASN A 151 -6.42 7.10 1.72
CA ASN A 151 -6.33 5.90 0.90
C ASN A 151 -7.52 5.78 -0.07
N GLY A 152 -8.75 5.98 0.43
CA GLY A 152 -9.96 6.00 -0.40
C GLY A 152 -9.91 7.04 -1.52
N ILE A 153 -9.39 8.25 -1.25
CA ILE A 153 -9.16 9.27 -2.29
C ILE A 153 -8.17 8.75 -3.34
N GLY A 154 -7.09 8.07 -2.91
CA GLY A 154 -6.14 7.42 -3.81
C GLY A 154 -6.80 6.41 -4.76
N TRP A 155 -7.71 5.58 -4.25
CA TRP A 155 -8.49 4.61 -5.02
C TRP A 155 -9.39 5.26 -6.07
N ILE A 156 -9.86 6.49 -5.86
CA ILE A 156 -10.66 7.25 -6.83
C ILE A 156 -9.74 7.91 -7.87
N VAL A 157 -8.68 8.58 -7.42
CA VAL A 157 -7.78 9.35 -8.29
C VAL A 157 -6.92 8.43 -9.16
N GLY A 158 -6.51 7.26 -8.64
CA GLY A 158 -5.68 6.29 -9.34
C GLY A 158 -6.23 5.85 -10.69
N PRO A 159 -7.45 5.30 -10.76
CA PRO A 159 -8.06 4.90 -12.04
C PRO A 159 -8.31 6.06 -12.98
N LEU A 160 -8.70 7.23 -12.48
CA LEU A 160 -8.95 8.42 -13.31
C LEU A 160 -7.67 8.89 -14.01
N VAL A 161 -6.58 9.03 -13.25
CA VAL A 161 -5.29 9.45 -13.81
C VAL A 161 -4.66 8.33 -14.63
N GLY A 162 -4.68 7.10 -14.11
CA GLY A 162 -4.13 5.93 -14.80
C GLY A 162 -4.86 5.66 -16.12
N GLY A 163 -6.19 5.68 -16.11
CA GLY A 163 -6.99 5.49 -17.31
C GLY A 163 -6.70 6.55 -18.38
N GLN A 164 -6.72 7.83 -18.01
CA GLN A 164 -6.39 8.91 -18.94
C GLN A 164 -4.99 8.75 -19.56
N LEU A 165 -3.98 8.38 -18.78
CA LEU A 165 -2.61 8.23 -19.26
C LEU A 165 -2.44 6.98 -20.13
N LEU A 166 -3.01 5.85 -19.72
CA LEU A 166 -2.83 4.57 -20.41
C LEU A 166 -3.60 4.49 -21.74
N PHE A 167 -4.84 5.04 -21.77
CA PHE A 167 -5.67 5.02 -22.97
C PHE A 167 -5.44 6.22 -23.91
N SER A 168 -4.63 7.21 -23.51
CA SER A 168 -4.20 8.29 -24.43
C SER A 168 -3.00 7.94 -25.31
N GLY A 169 -2.57 6.67 -25.33
CA GLY A 169 -1.44 6.20 -26.13
C GLY A 169 -0.06 6.53 -25.54
N VAL A 170 0.00 7.03 -24.32
CA VAL A 170 1.27 7.27 -23.61
C VAL A 170 1.89 5.94 -23.23
N ASN A 171 3.20 5.78 -23.46
CA ASN A 171 3.93 4.57 -23.05
C ASN A 171 3.80 4.35 -21.54
N ILE A 172 3.37 3.17 -21.15
CA ILE A 172 3.14 2.77 -19.74
C ILE A 172 4.35 3.00 -18.83
N ALA A 173 5.56 2.97 -19.38
CA ALA A 173 6.77 3.21 -18.60
C ALA A 173 6.85 4.65 -18.05
N ILE A 174 6.24 5.63 -18.73
CA ILE A 174 6.33 7.04 -18.34
C ILE A 174 5.59 7.31 -17.02
N PRO A 175 4.28 7.00 -16.87
CA PRO A 175 3.59 7.22 -15.61
C PRO A 175 4.21 6.43 -14.45
N TYR A 176 4.64 5.18 -14.69
CA TYR A 176 5.29 4.39 -13.64
C TYR A 176 6.68 4.92 -13.28
N ALA A 177 7.45 5.43 -14.24
CA ALA A 177 8.73 6.09 -13.95
C ALA A 177 8.53 7.35 -13.08
N LEU A 178 7.53 8.17 -13.39
CA LEU A 178 7.21 9.36 -12.60
C LEU A 178 6.81 8.98 -11.17
N VAL A 179 5.94 7.98 -11.00
CA VAL A 179 5.59 7.44 -9.69
C VAL A 179 6.82 6.90 -8.97
N GLY A 180 7.68 6.13 -9.65
CA GLY A 180 8.89 5.57 -9.06
C GLY A 180 9.87 6.64 -8.57
N ILE A 181 10.12 7.69 -9.37
CA ILE A 181 10.98 8.82 -8.99
C ILE A 181 10.37 9.57 -7.79
N PHE A 182 9.06 9.82 -7.82
CA PHE A 182 8.37 10.49 -6.72
C PHE A 182 8.48 9.68 -5.41
N VAL A 183 8.19 8.37 -5.46
CA VAL A 183 8.26 7.48 -4.29
C VAL A 183 9.68 7.40 -3.72
N LEU A 184 10.70 7.29 -4.58
CA LEU A 184 12.10 7.27 -4.13
C LEU A 184 12.53 8.63 -3.54
N SER A 185 12.01 9.74 -4.06
CA SER A 185 12.23 11.06 -3.47
C SER A 185 11.62 11.16 -2.08
N VAL A 186 10.41 10.65 -1.88
CA VAL A 186 9.77 10.54 -0.56
C VAL A 186 10.59 9.64 0.37
N ALA A 187 11.08 8.49 -0.11
CA ALA A 187 11.96 7.61 0.66
C ALA A 187 13.23 8.33 1.13
N LEU A 188 13.85 9.11 0.23
CA LEU A 188 15.04 9.90 0.55
C LEU A 188 14.75 10.97 1.61
N ILE A 189 13.64 11.71 1.48
CA ILE A 189 13.20 12.70 2.46
C ILE A 189 12.97 12.04 3.82
N LEU A 190 12.19 10.93 3.86
CA LEU A 190 11.93 10.20 5.10
C LEU A 190 13.18 9.59 5.72
N SER A 191 14.20 9.27 4.90
CA SER A 191 15.50 8.80 5.42
C SER A 191 16.28 9.90 6.15
N ARG A 192 15.98 11.17 5.92
CA ARG A 192 16.64 12.32 6.57
C ARG A 192 15.85 12.89 7.75
N ILE A 193 14.56 12.63 7.83
CA ILE A 193 13.70 13.11 8.92
C ILE A 193 13.75 12.10 10.07
N THR A 194 13.94 12.58 11.30
CA THR A 194 13.79 11.76 12.51
C THR A 194 12.30 11.66 12.87
N LEU A 195 11.70 10.51 12.58
CA LEU A 195 10.34 10.21 13.02
C LEU A 195 10.38 9.55 14.41
N PRO A 196 9.43 9.86 15.31
CA PRO A 196 9.37 9.22 16.62
C PRO A 196 9.18 7.71 16.45
N ASP A 197 9.91 6.91 17.22
CA ASP A 197 9.75 5.45 17.26
C ASP A 197 8.74 5.09 18.36
N PRO A 198 7.56 4.59 17.99
CA PRO A 198 6.51 4.25 18.95
C PRO A 198 6.90 3.19 19.97
N ARG A 199 7.85 2.32 19.63
CA ARG A 199 8.32 1.27 20.54
C ARG A 199 9.04 1.84 21.75
N ARG A 200 9.88 2.85 21.54
CA ARG A 200 10.63 3.49 22.61
C ARG A 200 9.72 4.20 23.61
N ALA A 201 8.61 4.77 23.13
CA ALA A 201 7.60 5.35 24.00
C ALA A 201 6.91 4.28 24.86
N HIS A 202 6.55 3.12 24.27
CA HIS A 202 5.90 2.03 25.01
C HIS A 202 6.84 1.29 25.97
N GLU A 203 8.10 1.11 25.59
CA GLU A 203 9.13 0.49 26.46
C GLU A 203 9.49 1.37 27.65
N ALA A 204 9.45 2.70 27.49
CA ALA A 204 9.66 3.66 28.57
C ALA A 204 8.52 3.67 29.59
N ASP A 205 7.27 3.49 29.13
CA ASP A 205 6.06 3.57 29.96
C ASP A 205 5.80 2.26 30.77
N THR A 206 6.27 1.12 30.27
CA THR A 206 5.98 -0.20 30.88
C THR A 206 7.09 -0.75 31.77
N ASN A 207 8.18 -0.01 32.04
CA ASN A 207 9.33 -0.50 32.83
C ASN A 207 9.81 -1.90 32.37
N GLY A 208 9.72 -2.20 31.08
CA GLY A 208 10.17 -3.48 30.50
C GLY A 208 9.26 -4.69 30.79
N LYS A 209 8.14 -4.50 31.47
CA LYS A 209 7.13 -5.55 31.65
C LYS A 209 6.03 -5.36 30.61
N ILE A 210 6.21 -5.94 29.45
CA ILE A 210 5.10 -6.19 28.52
C ILE A 210 4.29 -7.33 29.16
N GLU A 211 3.18 -7.03 29.81
CA GLU A 211 2.16 -8.04 30.08
C GLU A 211 1.63 -8.51 28.71
N GLU A 212 2.23 -9.56 28.17
CA GLU A 212 1.64 -10.29 27.04
C GLU A 212 0.32 -10.89 27.52
N LYS A 213 -0.78 -10.15 27.30
CA LYS A 213 -2.11 -10.75 27.46
C LYS A 213 -2.18 -11.94 26.52
N PRO A 214 -2.51 -13.15 27.05
CA PRO A 214 -2.59 -14.33 26.19
C PRO A 214 -3.62 -14.06 25.11
N MET A 215 -3.14 -14.01 23.87
CA MET A 215 -4.00 -13.84 22.69
C MET A 215 -4.87 -15.09 22.58
N HIS A 216 -6.19 -14.93 22.63
CA HIS A 216 -7.10 -16.05 22.41
C HIS A 216 -6.91 -16.56 20.98
N ALA A 217 -6.16 -17.65 20.81
CA ALA A 217 -5.80 -18.21 19.50
C ALA A 217 -7.02 -18.43 18.59
N MET A 218 -8.14 -18.84 19.17
CA MET A 218 -9.40 -19.03 18.43
C MET A 218 -9.94 -17.71 17.89
N ALA A 219 -10.03 -16.64 18.69
CA ALA A 219 -10.51 -15.33 18.25
C ALA A 219 -9.60 -14.76 17.16
N PHE A 220 -8.28 -14.93 17.28
CA PHE A 220 -7.32 -14.54 16.28
C PHE A 220 -7.51 -15.30 14.96
N SER A 221 -7.68 -16.63 15.01
CA SER A 221 -7.91 -17.47 13.83
C SER A 221 -9.22 -17.11 13.11
N PHE A 222 -10.31 -16.88 13.87
CA PHE A 222 -11.57 -16.40 13.29
C PHE A 222 -11.44 -15.02 12.66
N GLY A 223 -10.72 -14.08 13.29
CA GLY A 223 -10.42 -12.78 12.73
C GLY A 223 -9.65 -12.87 11.43
N MET A 224 -8.63 -13.72 11.36
CA MET A 224 -7.87 -13.96 10.12
C MET A 224 -8.74 -14.56 9.02
N LEU A 225 -9.57 -15.56 9.33
CA LEU A 225 -10.48 -16.18 8.37
C LEU A 225 -11.51 -15.17 7.83
N THR A 226 -12.09 -14.36 8.72
CA THR A 226 -13.04 -13.29 8.33
C THR A 226 -12.38 -12.28 7.41
N LEU A 227 -11.17 -11.83 7.73
CA LEU A 227 -10.42 -10.89 6.89
C LEU A 227 -10.08 -11.52 5.53
N PHE A 228 -9.67 -12.79 5.50
CA PHE A 228 -9.39 -13.51 4.27
C PHE A 228 -10.62 -13.58 3.35
N LEU A 229 -11.77 -13.98 3.88
CA LEU A 229 -13.04 -14.06 3.11
C LEU A 229 -13.49 -12.68 2.62
N TYR A 230 -13.35 -11.65 3.46
CA TYR A 230 -13.67 -10.27 3.08
C TYR A 230 -12.78 -9.78 1.92
N VAL A 231 -11.46 -9.92 2.04
CA VAL A 231 -10.52 -9.49 1.00
C VAL A 231 -10.71 -10.29 -0.28
N ALA A 232 -10.97 -11.61 -0.20
CA ALA A 232 -11.26 -12.43 -1.36
C ALA A 232 -12.51 -11.96 -2.12
N ALA A 233 -13.60 -11.65 -1.41
CA ALA A 233 -14.82 -11.11 -2.00
C ALA A 233 -14.59 -9.72 -2.62
N GLN A 234 -13.93 -8.82 -1.89
CA GLN A 234 -13.62 -7.46 -2.36
C GLN A 234 -12.77 -7.49 -3.63
N THR A 235 -11.69 -8.27 -3.63
CA THR A 235 -10.79 -8.38 -4.79
C THR A 235 -11.50 -8.98 -5.99
N GLY A 236 -12.31 -10.03 -5.78
CA GLY A 236 -13.09 -10.67 -6.85
C GLY A 236 -14.06 -9.68 -7.51
N VAL A 237 -14.77 -8.88 -6.72
CA VAL A 237 -15.69 -7.86 -7.27
C VAL A 237 -14.91 -6.79 -8.02
N ASN A 238 -13.87 -6.20 -7.41
CA ASN A 238 -13.12 -5.09 -8.00
C ASN A 238 -12.43 -5.50 -9.31
N SER A 239 -11.79 -6.66 -9.34
CA SER A 239 -11.00 -7.10 -10.51
C SER A 239 -11.84 -7.39 -11.76
N PHE A 240 -13.11 -7.72 -11.58
CA PHE A 240 -14.00 -8.06 -12.69
C PHE A 240 -15.12 -7.06 -12.91
N PHE A 241 -15.19 -5.99 -12.12
CA PHE A 241 -16.26 -5.00 -12.20
C PHE A 241 -16.36 -4.34 -13.58
N ILE A 242 -15.23 -3.93 -14.17
CA ILE A 242 -15.20 -3.30 -15.49
C ILE A 242 -15.72 -4.28 -16.54
N ASN A 243 -15.20 -5.51 -16.55
CA ASN A 243 -15.64 -6.53 -17.48
C ASN A 243 -17.14 -6.86 -17.35
N TYR A 244 -17.66 -6.89 -16.11
CA TYR A 244 -19.08 -7.10 -15.83
C TYR A 244 -19.92 -5.92 -16.34
N ALA A 245 -19.46 -4.68 -16.12
CA ALA A 245 -20.16 -3.49 -16.59
C ALA A 245 -20.24 -3.44 -18.11
N GLU A 246 -19.15 -3.72 -18.83
CA GLU A 246 -19.11 -3.80 -20.29
C GLU A 246 -20.06 -4.86 -20.84
N GLU A 247 -20.05 -6.07 -20.27
CA GLU A 247 -20.92 -7.17 -20.71
C GLU A 247 -22.41 -6.94 -20.39
N SER A 248 -22.71 -6.27 -19.25
CA SER A 248 -24.10 -6.11 -18.78
C SER A 248 -24.80 -4.87 -19.34
N ILE A 249 -24.08 -3.79 -19.63
CA ILE A 249 -24.67 -2.50 -20.01
C ILE A 249 -24.44 -2.19 -21.49
N HIS A 250 -23.72 -3.07 -22.23
CA HIS A 250 -23.36 -2.86 -23.65
C HIS A 250 -22.80 -1.45 -23.91
N ILE A 251 -21.92 -0.98 -23.05
CA ILE A 251 -21.19 0.27 -23.27
C ILE A 251 -20.10 -0.06 -24.30
N GLU A 252 -20.30 0.42 -25.54
CA GLU A 252 -19.28 0.43 -26.59
C GLU A 252 -18.23 1.50 -26.34
#